data_369bdb8b479410b58b9c20613a269614
#
_entry.id   369bdb8b479410b58b9c20613a269614
#
_cell.length_a   1.000
_cell.length_b   1.000
_cell.length_c   1.000
_cell.angle_alpha   90.00
_cell.angle_beta   90.00
_cell.angle_gamma   90.00
#
_symmetry.space_group_name_H-M   'P 1'
#
loop_
_entity.id
_entity.type
_entity.pdbx_description
1 polymer ?
#
loop_
_entity_poly.entity_id
_entity_poly.type
_entity_poly.pdbx_seq_one_letter_code
_entity_poly.pdbx_strand_id
1 'polypeptide(L)'
;TYIESWTLGFSIFSILGLYSNETRETMTGFLSSYQGITTSQTFSSIWPAYGLMLVTFALNFAILYKGISKGIEKLAKIAMPLLFIFATILAIRIFTLGTPDPAFPENSVANGFAFIWNPDFSALGNPNIWLAAAGQIFFTLSVGMGTIHAYASYLKPNDDIVLSGLATASTNEFAEVVLGASIAIPVAVAFFGLEATKEIAQGGAFNLGFVSMPIIFGSSHFPMGEVF
;
A
#
# COMPACT_ATOMS: atom_id res chain seq x y z
N THR A 1 -7.03 -1.33 -12.22
CA THR A 1 -7.33 -2.77 -12.50
C THR A 1 -6.06 -3.62 -12.53
N TYR A 2 -4.98 -3.22 -13.25
CA TYR A 2 -3.78 -4.04 -13.37
C TYR A 2 -3.06 -4.25 -12.03
N ILE A 3 -2.77 -3.18 -11.30
CA ILE A 3 -2.13 -3.26 -9.97
C ILE A 3 -3.06 -3.89 -8.92
N GLU A 4 -4.34 -3.62 -8.98
CA GLU A 4 -5.34 -4.29 -8.13
C GLU A 4 -5.35 -5.81 -8.34
N SER A 5 -5.08 -6.27 -9.56
CA SER A 5 -4.97 -7.71 -9.81
C SER A 5 -3.71 -8.32 -9.15
N TRP A 6 -2.65 -7.53 -8.99
CA TRP A 6 -1.47 -7.98 -8.25
C TRP A 6 -1.77 -8.09 -6.75
N THR A 7 -2.49 -7.12 -6.16
CA THR A 7 -2.87 -7.23 -4.74
C THR A 7 -3.77 -8.42 -4.50
N LEU A 8 -4.73 -8.69 -5.39
CA LEU A 8 -5.56 -9.90 -5.31
C LEU A 8 -4.70 -11.17 -5.44
N GLY A 9 -3.76 -11.19 -6.39
CA GLY A 9 -2.84 -12.30 -6.59
C GLY A 9 -1.99 -12.57 -5.35
N PHE A 10 -1.35 -11.54 -4.82
CA PHE A 10 -0.50 -11.66 -3.64
C PHE A 10 -1.29 -12.06 -2.40
N SER A 11 -2.53 -11.64 -2.24
CA SER A 11 -3.40 -12.12 -1.16
C SER A 11 -3.67 -13.62 -1.28
N ILE A 12 -3.93 -14.12 -2.48
CA ILE A 12 -4.12 -15.56 -2.72
C ILE A 12 -2.81 -16.31 -2.49
N PHE A 13 -1.68 -15.81 -2.99
CA PHE A 13 -0.38 -16.44 -2.84
C PHE A 13 0.06 -16.50 -1.38
N SER A 14 -0.28 -15.47 -0.59
CA SER A 14 -0.07 -15.45 0.86
C SER A 14 -0.81 -16.58 1.56
N ILE A 15 -2.11 -16.68 1.32
CA ILE A 15 -2.96 -17.75 1.89
C ILE A 15 -2.46 -19.15 1.50
N LEU A 16 -1.92 -19.29 0.29
CA LEU A 16 -1.37 -20.55 -0.20
C LEU A 16 0.07 -20.80 0.27
N GLY A 17 0.70 -19.84 0.96
CA GLY A 17 2.07 -19.95 1.47
C GLY A 17 3.14 -20.02 0.37
N LEU A 18 2.89 -19.45 -0.82
CA LEU A 18 3.79 -19.59 -1.97
C LEU A 18 5.10 -18.82 -1.84
N TYR A 19 5.21 -17.89 -0.90
CA TYR A 19 6.41 -17.07 -0.65
C TYR A 19 6.80 -16.98 0.83
N SER A 20 6.56 -18.04 1.59
CA SER A 20 6.97 -18.11 2.99
C SER A 20 8.51 -18.23 3.11
N ASN A 21 9.13 -17.40 3.97
CA ASN A 21 10.57 -17.34 4.22
C ASN A 21 11.45 -16.96 3.01
N GLU A 22 10.92 -16.17 2.08
CA GLU A 22 11.67 -15.66 0.95
C GLU A 22 12.65 -14.54 1.36
N THR A 23 13.75 -14.43 0.60
CA THR A 23 14.69 -13.30 0.68
C THR A 23 14.26 -12.19 -0.29
N ARG A 24 14.90 -11.00 -0.19
CA ARG A 24 14.64 -9.89 -1.11
C ARG A 24 14.88 -10.28 -2.59
N GLU A 25 15.95 -11.03 -2.87
CA GLU A 25 16.30 -11.45 -4.23
C GLU A 25 15.27 -12.42 -4.78
N THR A 26 14.91 -13.44 -3.99
CA THR A 26 13.94 -14.46 -4.43
C THR A 26 12.55 -13.85 -4.57
N MET A 27 12.14 -12.92 -3.70
CA MET A 27 10.87 -12.23 -3.80
C MET A 27 10.80 -11.27 -5.00
N THR A 28 11.91 -10.60 -5.34
CA THR A 28 12.00 -9.82 -6.59
C THR A 28 11.87 -10.73 -7.81
N GLY A 29 12.48 -11.90 -7.78
CA GLY A 29 12.33 -12.94 -8.80
C GLY A 29 10.90 -13.47 -8.90
N PHE A 30 10.23 -13.69 -7.77
CA PHE A 30 8.82 -14.08 -7.69
C PHE A 30 7.91 -13.05 -8.37
N LEU A 31 8.06 -11.77 -8.03
CA LEU A 31 7.31 -10.69 -8.65
C LEU A 31 7.56 -10.62 -10.16
N SER A 32 8.83 -10.67 -10.58
CA SER A 32 9.22 -10.60 -12.00
C SER A 32 8.69 -11.78 -12.80
N SER A 33 8.66 -12.98 -12.22
CA SER A 33 8.10 -14.16 -12.88
C SER A 33 6.57 -14.13 -12.94
N TYR A 34 5.91 -13.62 -11.91
CA TYR A 34 4.46 -13.39 -11.92
C TYR A 34 4.06 -12.36 -13.00
N GLN A 35 4.87 -11.32 -13.20
CA GLN A 35 4.69 -10.32 -14.25
C GLN A 35 5.02 -10.85 -15.66
N GLY A 36 5.61 -12.04 -15.78
CA GLY A 36 6.02 -12.64 -17.05
C GLY A 36 7.30 -12.04 -17.63
N ILE A 37 8.08 -11.29 -16.84
CA ILE A 37 9.39 -10.74 -17.24
C ILE A 37 10.43 -11.86 -17.26
N THR A 38 10.37 -12.75 -16.28
CA THR A 38 11.22 -13.94 -16.14
C THR A 38 10.31 -15.17 -15.97
N THR A 39 10.91 -16.35 -15.94
CA THR A 39 10.21 -17.60 -15.63
C THR A 39 10.76 -18.19 -14.33
N SER A 40 9.91 -18.81 -13.52
CA SER A 40 10.27 -19.51 -12.29
C SER A 40 9.58 -20.85 -12.21
N GLN A 41 9.91 -21.65 -11.18
CA GLN A 41 9.18 -22.92 -10.93
C GLN A 41 7.71 -22.64 -10.56
N THR A 42 7.42 -21.52 -9.90
CA THR A 42 6.06 -21.14 -9.51
C THR A 42 5.28 -20.58 -10.69
N PHE A 43 5.92 -19.75 -11.53
CA PHE A 43 5.29 -19.13 -12.69
C PHE A 43 6.11 -19.38 -13.95
N SER A 44 5.70 -20.39 -14.71
CA SER A 44 6.28 -20.73 -16.01
C SER A 44 5.76 -19.87 -17.16
N SER A 45 4.70 -19.08 -16.91
CA SER A 45 4.04 -18.25 -17.92
C SER A 45 3.27 -17.09 -17.28
N ILE A 46 2.91 -16.10 -18.08
CA ILE A 46 2.14 -14.91 -17.65
C ILE A 46 0.63 -15.18 -17.46
N TRP A 47 0.14 -16.35 -17.81
CA TRP A 47 -1.30 -16.67 -17.76
C TRP A 47 -1.95 -16.49 -16.39
N PRO A 48 -1.30 -16.82 -15.24
CA PRO A 48 -1.85 -16.54 -13.92
C PRO A 48 -2.14 -15.06 -13.70
N ALA A 49 -1.23 -14.16 -14.12
CA ALA A 49 -1.42 -12.71 -14.03
C ALA A 49 -2.58 -12.23 -14.90
N TYR A 50 -2.69 -12.72 -16.14
CA TYR A 50 -3.83 -12.41 -17.01
C TYR A 50 -5.16 -12.94 -16.47
N GLY A 51 -5.17 -14.15 -15.90
CA GLY A 51 -6.36 -14.73 -15.27
C GLY A 51 -6.87 -13.85 -14.13
N LEU A 52 -5.99 -13.44 -13.22
CA LEU A 52 -6.34 -12.58 -12.12
C LEU A 52 -6.71 -11.16 -12.58
N MET A 53 -6.07 -10.65 -13.62
CA MET A 53 -6.45 -9.37 -14.23
C MET A 53 -7.88 -9.42 -14.80
N LEU A 54 -8.26 -10.50 -15.47
CA LEU A 54 -9.61 -10.67 -16.00
C LEU A 54 -10.65 -10.80 -14.88
N VAL A 55 -10.33 -11.52 -13.80
CA VAL A 55 -11.20 -11.61 -12.61
C VAL A 55 -11.40 -10.24 -11.99
N THR A 56 -10.32 -9.51 -11.75
CA THR A 56 -10.37 -8.14 -11.18
C THR A 56 -11.14 -7.19 -12.09
N PHE A 57 -10.93 -7.29 -13.40
CA PHE A 57 -11.68 -6.50 -14.39
C PHE A 57 -13.17 -6.81 -14.34
N ALA A 58 -13.55 -8.09 -14.30
CA ALA A 58 -14.95 -8.51 -14.22
C ALA A 58 -15.61 -8.02 -12.91
N LEU A 59 -14.90 -8.08 -11.78
CA LEU A 59 -15.37 -7.55 -10.50
C LEU A 59 -15.60 -6.04 -10.55
N ASN A 60 -14.62 -5.28 -11.05
CA ASN A 60 -14.73 -3.84 -11.23
C ASN A 60 -15.88 -3.47 -12.17
N PHE A 61 -16.00 -4.19 -13.29
CA PHE A 61 -17.11 -3.98 -14.23
C PHE A 61 -18.46 -4.24 -13.56
N ALA A 62 -18.60 -5.34 -12.81
CA ALA A 62 -19.83 -5.65 -12.10
C ALA A 62 -20.24 -4.62 -11.06
N ILE A 63 -19.24 -4.01 -10.36
CA ILE A 63 -19.46 -2.91 -9.40
C ILE A 63 -19.90 -1.65 -10.13
N LEU A 64 -19.18 -1.26 -11.18
CA LEU A 64 -19.47 -0.06 -11.96
C LEU A 64 -20.81 -0.16 -12.70
N TYR A 65 -21.15 -1.33 -13.20
CA TYR A 65 -22.43 -1.59 -13.85
C TYR A 65 -23.64 -1.33 -12.95
N LYS A 66 -23.48 -1.52 -11.63
CA LYS A 66 -24.53 -1.19 -10.64
C LYS A 66 -24.64 0.31 -10.34
N GLY A 67 -23.76 1.13 -10.91
CA GLY A 67 -23.70 2.56 -10.71
C GLY A 67 -23.13 2.98 -9.36
N ILE A 68 -23.13 4.29 -9.08
CA ILE A 68 -22.49 4.86 -7.89
C ILE A 68 -23.14 4.38 -6.61
N SER A 69 -24.45 4.61 -6.44
CA SER A 69 -25.12 4.36 -5.15
C SER A 69 -25.24 2.86 -4.81
N LYS A 70 -25.51 2.02 -5.79
CA LYS A 70 -25.71 0.57 -5.57
C LYS A 70 -24.42 -0.26 -5.74
N GLY A 71 -23.44 0.28 -6.40
CA GLY A 71 -22.13 -0.37 -6.63
C GLY A 71 -21.06 0.21 -5.74
N ILE A 72 -20.50 1.35 -6.13
CA ILE A 72 -19.31 1.94 -5.50
C ILE A 72 -19.57 2.32 -4.04
N GLU A 73 -20.67 3.03 -3.75
CA GLU A 73 -21.01 3.47 -2.39
C GLU A 73 -21.26 2.29 -1.45
N LYS A 74 -21.98 1.26 -1.93
CA LYS A 74 -22.24 0.06 -1.12
C LYS A 74 -20.94 -0.70 -0.81
N LEU A 75 -20.05 -0.84 -1.79
CA LEU A 75 -18.74 -1.46 -1.57
C LEU A 75 -17.91 -0.65 -0.59
N ALA A 76 -17.83 0.67 -0.77
CA ALA A 76 -17.06 1.56 0.09
C ALA A 76 -17.54 1.53 1.55
N LYS A 77 -18.86 1.48 1.79
CA LYS A 77 -19.43 1.37 3.15
C LYS A 77 -18.97 0.13 3.92
N ILE A 78 -18.58 -0.93 3.23
CA ILE A 78 -18.08 -2.17 3.83
C ILE A 78 -16.56 -2.20 3.82
N ALA A 79 -15.95 -1.91 2.66
CA ALA A 79 -14.52 -2.07 2.46
C ALA A 79 -13.69 -1.04 3.23
N MET A 80 -14.15 0.23 3.33
CA MET A 80 -13.40 1.26 4.04
C MET A 80 -13.30 1.00 5.56
N PRO A 81 -14.40 0.71 6.29
CA PRO A 81 -14.27 0.33 7.70
C PRO A 81 -13.38 -0.89 7.91
N LEU A 82 -13.50 -1.90 7.04
CA LEU A 82 -12.67 -3.10 7.12
C LEU A 82 -11.18 -2.79 6.92
N LEU A 83 -10.85 -1.94 5.95
CA LEU A 83 -9.48 -1.44 5.73
C LEU A 83 -8.94 -0.75 6.98
N PHE A 84 -9.70 0.15 7.60
CA PHE A 84 -9.29 0.84 8.83
C PHE A 84 -9.11 -0.13 10.01
N ILE A 85 -9.95 -1.16 10.13
CA ILE A 85 -9.81 -2.19 11.16
C ILE A 85 -8.48 -2.95 10.95
N PHE A 86 -8.21 -3.45 9.75
CA PHE A 86 -6.96 -4.16 9.46
C PHE A 86 -5.75 -3.25 9.65
N ALA A 87 -5.78 -2.02 9.14
CA ALA A 87 -4.70 -1.06 9.32
C ALA A 87 -4.43 -0.77 10.81
N THR A 88 -5.49 -0.66 11.63
CA THR A 88 -5.34 -0.43 13.07
C THR A 88 -4.73 -1.65 13.77
N ILE A 89 -5.18 -2.86 13.45
CA ILE A 89 -4.62 -4.10 14.01
C ILE A 89 -3.14 -4.20 13.64
N LEU A 90 -2.80 -3.92 12.39
CA LEU A 90 -1.43 -3.95 11.90
C LEU A 90 -0.55 -2.88 12.58
N ALA A 91 -1.07 -1.66 12.74
CA ALA A 91 -0.38 -0.59 13.46
C ALA A 91 -0.08 -0.99 14.92
N ILE A 92 -1.07 -1.54 15.64
CA ILE A 92 -0.87 -2.04 17.01
C ILE A 92 0.23 -3.11 17.03
N ARG A 93 0.20 -4.03 16.07
CA ARG A 93 1.23 -5.10 15.99
C ARG A 93 2.62 -4.53 15.75
N ILE A 94 2.75 -3.54 14.88
CA ILE A 94 4.04 -2.89 14.59
C ILE A 94 4.56 -2.14 15.82
N PHE A 95 3.72 -1.39 16.52
CA PHE A 95 4.11 -0.73 17.77
C PHE A 95 4.61 -1.70 18.85
N THR A 96 4.14 -2.94 18.84
CA THR A 96 4.57 -3.99 19.80
C THR A 96 5.76 -4.82 19.32
N LEU A 97 6.23 -4.61 18.09
CA LEU A 97 7.29 -5.43 17.48
C LEU A 97 8.68 -5.12 18.07
N GLY A 98 8.94 -3.84 18.40
CA GLY A 98 10.22 -3.43 18.97
C GLY A 98 11.39 -3.55 17.97
N THR A 99 12.39 -4.35 18.32
CA THR A 99 13.56 -4.67 17.49
C THR A 99 13.52 -6.16 17.14
N PRO A 100 13.22 -6.53 15.89
CA PRO A 100 13.09 -7.94 15.51
C PRO A 100 14.39 -8.73 15.63
N ASP A 101 15.51 -8.12 15.25
CA ASP A 101 16.83 -8.73 15.36
C ASP A 101 17.66 -8.02 16.44
N PRO A 102 17.93 -8.67 17.59
CA PRO A 102 18.75 -8.10 18.66
C PRO A 102 20.21 -7.85 18.26
N ALA A 103 20.70 -8.46 17.17
CA ALA A 103 22.06 -8.23 16.68
C ALA A 103 22.22 -6.84 16.03
N PHE A 104 21.11 -6.24 15.63
CA PHE A 104 21.07 -4.90 15.00
C PHE A 104 20.08 -3.99 15.75
N PRO A 105 20.45 -3.49 16.93
CA PRO A 105 19.55 -2.70 17.78
C PRO A 105 19.10 -1.37 17.14
N GLU A 106 19.87 -0.86 16.19
CA GLU A 106 19.50 0.30 15.37
C GLU A 106 18.34 0.01 14.41
N ASN A 107 18.11 -1.24 14.03
CA ASN A 107 16.99 -1.66 13.22
C ASN A 107 15.75 -1.87 14.10
N SER A 108 15.09 -0.77 14.42
CA SER A 108 13.94 -0.76 15.30
C SER A 108 12.78 0.02 14.73
N VAL A 109 11.58 -0.35 15.16
CA VAL A 109 10.36 0.38 14.82
C VAL A 109 10.44 1.84 15.29
N ALA A 110 11.06 2.10 16.46
CA ALA A 110 11.25 3.45 16.98
C ALA A 110 12.10 4.32 16.06
N ASN A 111 13.21 3.79 15.53
CA ASN A 111 14.05 4.50 14.56
C ASN A 111 13.34 4.75 13.23
N GLY A 112 12.49 3.82 12.80
CA GLY A 112 11.63 4.02 11.63
C GLY A 112 10.59 5.13 11.83
N PHE A 113 9.99 5.23 13.02
CA PHE A 113 9.11 6.35 13.37
C PHE A 113 9.88 7.67 13.44
N ALA A 114 11.07 7.69 14.04
CA ALA A 114 11.91 8.87 14.09
C ALA A 114 12.28 9.36 12.69
N PHE A 115 12.54 8.45 11.76
CA PHE A 115 12.82 8.81 10.36
C PHE A 115 11.65 9.54 9.68
N ILE A 116 10.41 9.15 9.94
CA ILE A 116 9.22 9.76 9.32
C ILE A 116 8.84 11.06 10.03
N TRP A 117 8.81 11.04 11.37
CA TRP A 117 8.19 12.09 12.18
C TRP A 117 9.17 13.07 12.82
N ASN A 118 10.48 12.90 12.60
CA ASN A 118 11.47 13.89 13.01
C ASN A 118 11.74 14.88 11.85
N PRO A 119 11.17 16.08 11.86
CA PRO A 119 11.21 16.97 10.71
C PRO A 119 12.59 17.57 10.53
N ASP A 120 13.10 17.57 9.30
CA ASP A 120 14.25 18.36 8.88
C ASP A 120 13.78 19.68 8.26
N PHE A 121 13.73 20.73 9.07
CA PHE A 121 13.32 22.05 8.61
C PHE A 121 14.30 22.69 7.62
N SER A 122 15.56 22.25 7.58
CA SER A 122 16.55 22.75 6.60
C SER A 122 16.14 22.38 5.17
N ALA A 123 15.46 21.27 5.02
CA ALA A 123 14.95 20.79 3.74
C ALA A 123 13.92 21.72 3.10
N LEU A 124 13.22 22.54 3.86
CA LEU A 124 12.22 23.49 3.34
C LEU A 124 12.81 24.56 2.41
N GLY A 125 14.12 24.79 2.47
CA GLY A 125 14.84 25.66 1.54
C GLY A 125 15.03 25.05 0.14
N ASN A 126 14.76 23.77 -0.05
CA ASN A 126 14.93 23.09 -1.34
C ASN A 126 13.63 23.09 -2.16
N PRO A 127 13.56 23.80 -3.31
CA PRO A 127 12.35 23.84 -4.15
C PRO A 127 11.87 22.46 -4.63
N ASN A 128 12.76 21.48 -4.79
CA ASN A 128 12.41 20.15 -5.25
C ASN A 128 11.53 19.39 -4.24
N ILE A 129 11.68 19.69 -2.94
CA ILE A 129 10.85 19.09 -1.90
C ILE A 129 9.41 19.58 -2.01
N TRP A 130 9.22 20.86 -2.26
CA TRP A 130 7.89 21.45 -2.48
C TRP A 130 7.24 20.88 -3.74
N LEU A 131 8.02 20.72 -4.81
CA LEU A 131 7.53 20.11 -6.05
C LEU A 131 7.12 18.65 -5.85
N ALA A 132 7.93 17.88 -5.13
CA ALA A 132 7.63 16.49 -4.83
C ALA A 132 6.39 16.37 -3.93
N ALA A 133 6.28 17.20 -2.89
CA ALA A 133 5.10 17.24 -2.01
C ALA A 133 3.82 17.62 -2.77
N ALA A 134 3.89 18.66 -3.62
CA ALA A 134 2.76 19.03 -4.46
C ALA A 134 2.36 17.88 -5.41
N GLY A 135 3.34 17.24 -6.05
CA GLY A 135 3.10 16.07 -6.91
C GLY A 135 2.40 14.93 -6.18
N GLN A 136 2.83 14.64 -4.94
CA GLN A 136 2.19 13.62 -4.11
C GLN A 136 0.74 13.99 -3.76
N ILE A 137 0.47 15.25 -3.39
CA ILE A 137 -0.89 15.73 -3.10
C ILE A 137 -1.80 15.61 -4.34
N PHE A 138 -1.31 16.01 -5.51
CA PHE A 138 -2.06 15.85 -6.77
C PHE A 138 -2.39 14.39 -7.07
N PHE A 139 -1.42 13.51 -6.83
CA PHE A 139 -1.58 12.08 -7.07
C PHE A 139 -2.59 11.46 -6.09
N THR A 140 -2.39 11.66 -4.79
CA THR A 140 -3.20 11.02 -3.74
C THR A 140 -4.66 11.47 -3.75
N LEU A 141 -4.92 12.75 -4.01
CA LEU A 141 -6.26 13.30 -4.14
C LEU A 141 -6.85 13.13 -5.56
N SER A 142 -6.12 12.47 -6.47
CA SER A 142 -6.56 12.28 -7.86
C SER A 142 -6.88 13.58 -8.60
N VAL A 143 -6.17 14.67 -8.27
CA VAL A 143 -6.37 15.98 -8.91
C VAL A 143 -5.80 15.94 -10.33
N GLY A 144 -6.55 16.46 -11.29
CA GLY A 144 -6.13 16.51 -12.70
C GLY A 144 -6.39 15.23 -13.51
N MET A 145 -6.81 14.13 -12.89
CA MET A 145 -7.10 12.84 -13.56
C MET A 145 -8.56 12.67 -14.02
N GLY A 146 -9.38 13.71 -13.88
CA GLY A 146 -10.80 13.67 -14.26
C GLY A 146 -11.74 12.98 -13.27
N THR A 147 -11.22 12.25 -12.30
CA THR A 147 -12.01 11.49 -11.31
C THR A 147 -12.88 12.41 -10.47
N ILE A 148 -12.32 13.52 -9.98
CA ILE A 148 -13.06 14.51 -9.19
C ILE A 148 -14.20 15.13 -10.01
N HIS A 149 -13.97 15.43 -11.29
CA HIS A 149 -15.03 15.94 -12.16
C HIS A 149 -16.16 14.94 -12.35
N ALA A 150 -15.82 13.65 -12.50
CA ALA A 150 -16.82 12.59 -12.59
C ALA A 150 -17.67 12.51 -11.32
N TYR A 151 -17.06 12.53 -10.15
CA TYR A 151 -17.81 12.53 -8.88
C TYR A 151 -18.61 13.81 -8.67
N ALA A 152 -18.05 14.98 -9.00
CA ALA A 152 -18.72 16.27 -8.88
C ALA A 152 -19.99 16.36 -9.76
N SER A 153 -20.04 15.63 -10.88
CA SER A 153 -21.23 15.59 -11.74
C SER A 153 -22.47 14.96 -11.09
N TYR A 154 -22.30 14.24 -9.97
CA TYR A 154 -23.39 13.62 -9.21
C TYR A 154 -23.84 14.45 -8.01
N LEU A 155 -23.18 15.56 -7.72
CA LEU A 155 -23.58 16.47 -6.62
C LEU A 155 -24.92 17.13 -6.91
N LYS A 156 -25.68 17.32 -5.86
CA LYS A 156 -26.96 18.02 -5.89
C LYS A 156 -26.78 19.48 -5.46
N PRO A 157 -27.68 20.40 -5.85
CA PRO A 157 -27.55 21.82 -5.51
C PRO A 157 -27.44 22.15 -4.01
N ASN A 158 -27.92 21.26 -3.14
CA ASN A 158 -27.90 21.44 -1.69
C ASN A 158 -26.81 20.66 -0.97
N ASP A 159 -25.91 19.98 -1.70
CA ASP A 159 -24.81 19.25 -1.11
C ASP A 159 -23.73 20.24 -0.62
N ASP A 160 -23.18 20.00 0.57
CA ASP A 160 -22.07 20.78 1.12
C ASP A 160 -20.75 20.31 0.51
N ILE A 161 -20.32 21.05 -0.50
CA ILE A 161 -19.09 20.73 -1.24
C ILE A 161 -17.84 20.96 -0.38
N VAL A 162 -17.84 22.02 0.44
CA VAL A 162 -16.68 22.39 1.26
C VAL A 162 -16.43 21.35 2.33
N LEU A 163 -17.49 20.98 3.07
CA LEU A 163 -17.39 19.95 4.11
C LEU A 163 -16.99 18.59 3.52
N SER A 164 -17.61 18.22 2.40
CA SER A 164 -17.28 16.95 1.72
C SER A 164 -15.84 16.92 1.22
N GLY A 165 -15.35 18.03 0.65
CA GLY A 165 -13.97 18.15 0.18
C GLY A 165 -12.95 18.08 1.33
N LEU A 166 -13.19 18.82 2.42
CA LEU A 166 -12.32 18.80 3.60
C LEU A 166 -12.33 17.41 4.27
N ALA A 167 -13.48 16.78 4.41
CA ALA A 167 -13.57 15.44 4.97
C ALA A 167 -12.81 14.42 4.13
N THR A 168 -12.95 14.49 2.80
CA THR A 168 -12.23 13.61 1.87
C THR A 168 -10.71 13.81 1.99
N ALA A 169 -10.22 15.05 1.91
CA ALA A 169 -8.80 15.33 2.00
C ALA A 169 -8.22 14.91 3.36
N SER A 170 -8.89 15.26 4.47
CA SER A 170 -8.41 14.92 5.82
C SER A 170 -8.39 13.41 6.06
N THR A 171 -9.42 12.69 5.61
CA THR A 171 -9.48 11.23 5.75
C THR A 171 -8.43 10.54 4.90
N ASN A 172 -8.18 11.06 3.70
CA ASN A 172 -7.14 10.55 2.81
C ASN A 172 -5.75 10.71 3.44
N GLU A 173 -5.41 11.91 3.92
CA GLU A 173 -4.14 12.18 4.62
C GLU A 173 -3.98 11.29 5.87
N PHE A 174 -5.02 11.14 6.65
CA PHE A 174 -4.98 10.26 7.81
C PHE A 174 -4.72 8.80 7.40
N ALA A 175 -5.41 8.29 6.40
CA ALA A 175 -5.25 6.90 5.95
C ALA A 175 -3.89 6.64 5.31
N GLU A 176 -3.39 7.57 4.49
CA GLU A 176 -2.17 7.37 3.70
C GLU A 176 -0.92 7.72 4.51
N VAL A 177 -0.89 8.90 5.14
CA VAL A 177 0.31 9.39 5.84
C VAL A 177 0.33 8.90 7.28
N VAL A 178 -0.74 9.13 8.05
CA VAL A 178 -0.71 8.76 9.48
C VAL A 178 -0.75 7.25 9.68
N LEU A 179 -1.63 6.53 9.00
CA LEU A 179 -1.67 5.07 9.11
C LEU A 179 -0.68 4.39 8.16
N GLY A 180 -0.79 4.62 6.86
CA GLY A 180 -0.04 3.87 5.85
C GLY A 180 1.48 4.04 5.98
N ALA A 181 1.98 5.28 6.02
CA ALA A 181 3.41 5.52 6.16
C ALA A 181 3.93 5.07 7.52
N SER A 182 3.17 5.29 8.61
CA SER A 182 3.53 4.84 9.96
C SER A 182 3.48 3.32 10.15
N ILE A 183 2.88 2.58 9.23
CA ILE A 183 2.93 1.12 9.17
C ILE A 183 4.13 0.68 8.32
N ALA A 184 4.17 1.11 7.06
CA ALA A 184 5.06 0.56 6.06
C ALA A 184 6.54 0.88 6.33
N ILE A 185 6.86 2.13 6.64
CA ILE A 185 8.26 2.57 6.78
C ILE A 185 8.89 2.07 8.09
N PRO A 186 8.25 2.22 9.28
CA PRO A 186 8.85 1.72 10.50
C PRO A 186 9.11 0.22 10.51
N VAL A 187 8.21 -0.57 9.94
CA VAL A 187 8.43 -2.01 9.87
C VAL A 187 9.53 -2.37 8.85
N ALA A 188 9.61 -1.67 7.72
CA ALA A 188 10.70 -1.87 6.78
C ALA A 188 12.07 -1.53 7.39
N VAL A 189 12.17 -0.42 8.15
CA VAL A 189 13.39 -0.06 8.88
C VAL A 189 13.75 -1.11 9.92
N ALA A 190 12.77 -1.64 10.64
CA ALA A 190 13.00 -2.66 11.67
C ALA A 190 13.55 -3.97 11.08
N PHE A 191 13.15 -4.35 9.87
CA PHE A 191 13.59 -5.59 9.23
C PHE A 191 14.84 -5.42 8.34
N PHE A 192 14.95 -4.32 7.62
CA PHE A 192 16.01 -4.13 6.62
C PHE A 192 17.04 -3.07 6.99
N GLY A 193 16.78 -2.29 8.03
CA GLY A 193 17.57 -1.11 8.38
C GLY A 193 17.25 0.11 7.53
N LEU A 194 17.71 1.28 7.98
CA LEU A 194 17.35 2.57 7.40
C LEU A 194 17.85 2.73 5.95
N GLU A 195 19.11 2.38 5.68
CA GLU A 195 19.71 2.58 4.35
C GLU A 195 19.08 1.66 3.30
N ALA A 196 18.88 0.38 3.63
CA ALA A 196 18.19 -0.54 2.72
C ALA A 196 16.73 -0.12 2.49
N THR A 197 16.06 0.42 3.51
CA THR A 197 14.69 0.95 3.35
C THR A 197 14.65 2.15 2.41
N LYS A 198 15.63 3.06 2.46
CA LYS A 198 15.75 4.17 1.51
C LYS A 198 15.95 3.69 0.08
N GLU A 199 16.80 2.69 -0.14
CA GLU A 199 17.00 2.10 -1.47
C GLU A 199 15.72 1.44 -2.00
N ILE A 200 14.99 0.72 -1.14
CA ILE A 200 13.71 0.10 -1.50
C ILE A 200 12.71 1.17 -1.91
N ALA A 201 12.62 2.26 -1.13
CA ALA A 201 11.72 3.38 -1.41
C ALA A 201 12.06 4.11 -2.72
N GLN A 202 13.36 4.26 -3.05
CA GLN A 202 13.80 4.82 -4.32
C GLN A 202 13.40 3.94 -5.53
N GLY A 203 13.32 2.62 -5.34
CA GLY A 203 12.81 1.69 -6.32
C GLY A 203 11.29 1.77 -6.56
N GLY A 204 10.61 2.65 -5.81
CA GLY A 204 9.18 2.92 -5.92
C GLY A 204 8.31 2.10 -4.97
N ALA A 205 7.05 2.54 -4.84
CA ALA A 205 6.07 1.95 -3.92
C ALA A 205 5.80 0.46 -4.19
N PHE A 206 5.98 -0.01 -5.42
CA PHE A 206 5.79 -1.41 -5.77
C PHE A 206 6.81 -2.34 -5.11
N ASN A 207 8.07 -1.91 -4.99
CA ASN A 207 9.09 -2.69 -4.29
C ASN A 207 8.78 -2.79 -2.79
N LEU A 208 8.30 -1.72 -2.18
CA LEU A 208 7.88 -1.76 -0.79
C LEU A 208 6.67 -2.69 -0.62
N GLY A 209 5.63 -2.56 -1.45
CA GLY A 209 4.38 -3.29 -1.32
C GLY A 209 4.47 -4.77 -1.72
N PHE A 210 5.13 -5.10 -2.83
CA PHE A 210 5.12 -6.45 -3.41
C PHE A 210 6.41 -7.25 -3.22
N VAL A 211 7.46 -6.64 -2.69
CA VAL A 211 8.71 -7.34 -2.33
C VAL A 211 8.91 -7.32 -0.83
N SER A 212 8.95 -6.14 -0.21
CA SER A 212 9.32 -6.02 1.20
C SER A 212 8.20 -6.45 2.16
N MET A 213 6.95 -6.03 1.93
CA MET A 213 5.84 -6.39 2.82
C MET A 213 5.58 -7.89 2.89
N PRO A 214 5.55 -8.66 1.77
CA PRO A 214 5.40 -10.11 1.83
C PRO A 214 6.48 -10.81 2.65
N ILE A 215 7.74 -10.36 2.56
CA ILE A 215 8.86 -10.91 3.35
C ILE A 215 8.62 -10.66 4.85
N ILE A 216 8.22 -9.44 5.21
CA ILE A 216 7.96 -9.05 6.58
C ILE A 216 6.81 -9.88 7.17
N PHE A 217 5.69 -9.96 6.45
CA PHE A 217 4.51 -10.69 6.92
C PHE A 217 4.70 -12.20 6.92
N GLY A 218 5.49 -12.74 6.01
CA GLY A 218 5.89 -14.15 5.99
C GLY A 218 6.92 -14.53 7.06
N SER A 219 7.44 -13.56 7.81
CA SER A 219 8.42 -13.83 8.87
C SER A 219 7.77 -14.40 10.14
N SER A 220 8.55 -15.17 10.92
CA SER A 220 8.12 -15.73 12.22
C SER A 220 7.73 -14.66 13.26
N HIS A 221 8.13 -13.39 13.03
CA HIS A 221 7.79 -12.26 13.89
C HIS A 221 6.37 -11.72 13.67
N PHE A 222 5.70 -12.14 12.59
CA PHE A 222 4.31 -11.81 12.30
C PHE A 222 3.44 -13.06 12.29
N PRO A 223 3.04 -13.62 13.48
CA PRO A 223 2.08 -14.71 13.53
C PRO A 223 0.80 -14.30 12.80
N MET A 224 0.32 -15.15 11.88
CA MET A 224 -0.81 -14.86 10.98
C MET A 224 -0.60 -13.66 10.01
N GLY A 225 0.65 -13.29 9.71
CA GLY A 225 0.95 -12.24 8.72
C GLY A 225 0.39 -12.53 7.33
N GLU A 226 0.14 -13.80 7.02
CA GLU A 226 -0.48 -14.25 5.77
C GLU A 226 -1.93 -13.73 5.59
N VAL A 227 -2.57 -13.25 6.67
CA VAL A 227 -3.94 -12.73 6.64
C VAL A 227 -3.98 -11.24 6.30
N PHE A 228 -2.86 -10.52 6.46
CA PHE A 228 -2.72 -9.09 6.17
C PHE A 228 -2.12 -8.86 4.78
#